data_b5cf78c25b36e73ec415fb6747e6c3f0
#
_entry.id   b5cf78c25b36e73ec415fb6747e6c3f0
#
_cell.length_a   1.000
_cell.length_b   1.000
_cell.length_c   1.000
_cell.angle_alpha   90.00
_cell.angle_beta   90.00
_cell.angle_gamma   90.00
#
_symmetry.space_group_name_H-M   'P 1'
#
loop_
_entity.id
_entity.type
_entity.pdbx_description
1 polymer ?
#
loop_
_entity_poly.entity_id
_entity_poly.type
_entity_poly.pdbx_seq_one_letter_code
_entity_poly.pdbx_strand_id
1 'polypeptide(L)'
;QRSKERRDLVLVQMVKHKFLTPARYASLKKRPLRIDFERQPLIKSLAPHFTEYLRKWLIEWADKNDYDIYADGLVVHTTLDWDLQRAAQLAVTRQAQALQAVADVEWGSAYAGLISGHPAEYAYRRKGIEPFAYFWKHNTRLVDEFIKQTPQFRAALASGQSASEVLRLLRADNKFMRELRIAKTRLEVGFVALDPHNGELKAWVGARDYDKDAYDHVARAQRQPGSTFKPFVYGAALQRGFSPEDTLPDVPIEIPLGGGEVWRPAQADITGREMTLAEGLAYSKNTITVQLIQKVGADRVADLAREMGVNRSKLDAVPSLALGTSPVTLLEMVSAYGTIANGGIYRTPLMVTRISDRKGNIIARFEPKTSEALSEKITMRLLDMMRGVVDEGTGRGVRDMFGI
;
A
#
# COMPACT_ATOMS: atom_id res chain seq x y z
N GLN A 1 16.68 27.89 6.15
CA GLN A 1 16.45 29.15 5.42
C GLN A 1 15.09 29.74 5.77
N ARG A 2 13.97 29.02 5.60
CA ARG A 2 12.59 29.46 5.95
C ARG A 2 12.44 29.93 7.40
N SER A 3 13.04 29.25 8.38
CA SER A 3 12.97 29.64 9.80
C SER A 3 13.63 30.99 10.07
N LYS A 4 14.72 31.29 9.36
CA LYS A 4 15.38 32.60 9.45
C LYS A 4 14.52 33.70 8.85
N GLU A 5 13.93 33.45 7.70
CA GLU A 5 13.02 34.38 7.02
C GLU A 5 11.80 34.69 7.88
N ARG A 6 11.20 33.66 8.51
CA ARG A 6 10.04 33.82 9.42
C ARG A 6 10.43 34.63 10.66
N ARG A 7 11.57 34.36 11.29
CA ARG A 7 12.09 35.17 12.39
C ARG A 7 12.28 36.65 11.99
N ASP A 8 12.89 36.86 10.83
CA ASP A 8 13.21 38.22 10.37
C ASP A 8 11.92 39.00 10.06
N LEU A 9 10.86 38.32 9.55
CA LEU A 9 9.54 38.89 9.38
C LEU A 9 8.90 39.29 10.70
N VAL A 10 8.95 38.43 11.72
CA VAL A 10 8.44 38.72 13.06
C VAL A 10 9.17 39.93 13.64
N LEU A 11 10.50 40.01 13.53
CA LEU A 11 11.28 41.15 14.00
C LEU A 11 10.87 42.47 13.30
N VAL A 12 10.55 42.43 12.01
CA VAL A 12 10.01 43.60 11.27
C VAL A 12 8.65 44.03 11.83
N GLN A 13 7.73 43.09 12.10
CA GLN A 13 6.43 43.44 12.71
C GLN A 13 6.62 44.02 14.12
N MET A 14 7.55 43.51 14.92
CA MET A 14 7.89 44.08 16.23
C MET A 14 8.36 45.56 16.13
N VAL A 15 9.12 45.91 15.11
CA VAL A 15 9.50 47.30 14.85
C VAL A 15 8.28 48.12 14.47
N LYS A 16 7.45 47.64 13.55
CA LYS A 16 6.22 48.31 13.08
C LYS A 16 5.28 48.63 14.23
N HIS A 17 5.13 47.71 15.17
CA HIS A 17 4.27 47.87 16.34
C HIS A 17 4.99 48.49 17.56
N LYS A 18 6.19 49.02 17.38
CA LYS A 18 6.98 49.76 18.44
C LYS A 18 7.40 48.85 19.61
N PHE A 19 7.38 47.54 19.48
CA PHE A 19 7.94 46.59 20.46
C PHE A 19 9.48 46.48 20.37
N LEU A 20 10.08 46.91 19.25
CA LEU A 20 11.50 46.84 18.98
C LEU A 20 11.99 48.10 18.31
N THR A 21 13.15 48.62 18.74
CA THR A 21 13.78 49.76 18.07
C THR A 21 14.49 49.33 16.77
N PRO A 22 14.58 50.20 15.74
CA PRO A 22 15.30 49.86 14.50
C PRO A 22 16.75 49.44 14.72
N ALA A 23 17.44 50.05 15.68
CA ALA A 23 18.83 49.71 16.01
C ALA A 23 18.93 48.28 16.59
N ARG A 24 17.97 47.91 17.46
CA ARG A 24 17.92 46.56 18.04
C ARG A 24 17.53 45.52 17.00
N TYR A 25 16.63 45.85 16.08
CA TYR A 25 16.29 44.99 14.91
C TYR A 25 17.55 44.68 14.07
N ALA A 26 18.32 45.69 13.68
CA ALA A 26 19.54 45.52 12.89
C ALA A 26 20.56 44.60 13.56
N SER A 27 20.69 44.69 14.90
CA SER A 27 21.52 43.79 15.69
C SER A 27 21.00 42.36 15.71
N LEU A 28 19.70 42.16 15.96
CA LEU A 28 19.06 40.83 16.06
C LEU A 28 19.01 40.08 14.73
N LYS A 29 18.79 40.79 13.62
CA LYS A 29 18.77 40.21 12.27
C LYS A 29 20.11 39.56 11.91
N LYS A 30 21.23 40.08 12.41
CA LYS A 30 22.58 39.53 12.17
C LYS A 30 22.87 38.26 12.99
N ARG A 31 22.13 38.01 14.07
CA ARG A 31 22.39 36.85 14.91
C ARG A 31 22.04 35.55 14.18
N PRO A 32 22.87 34.50 14.28
CA PRO A 32 22.51 33.19 13.80
C PRO A 32 21.32 32.65 14.61
N LEU A 33 20.48 31.79 13.96
CA LEU A 33 19.50 31.00 14.69
C LEU A 33 20.25 30.00 15.58
N ARG A 34 20.08 30.12 16.91
CA ARG A 34 20.46 29.03 17.81
C ARG A 34 19.32 28.00 17.77
N ILE A 35 19.52 26.98 16.97
CA ILE A 35 18.60 25.84 16.92
C ILE A 35 19.16 24.84 17.92
N ASP A 36 18.58 24.81 19.10
CA ASP A 36 18.75 23.70 20.02
C ASP A 36 17.77 22.64 19.60
N PHE A 37 18.25 21.71 18.80
CA PHE A 37 17.43 20.62 18.29
C PHE A 37 17.44 19.48 19.31
N GLU A 38 16.73 19.66 20.41
CA GLU A 38 16.33 18.50 21.21
C GLU A 38 15.35 17.69 20.37
N ARG A 39 15.79 16.51 19.96
CA ARG A 39 14.89 15.52 19.38
C ARG A 39 13.87 15.18 20.46
N GLN A 40 12.69 15.80 20.39
CA GLN A 40 11.59 15.40 21.28
C GLN A 40 11.44 13.88 21.17
N PRO A 41 11.40 13.15 22.29
CA PRO A 41 11.17 11.71 22.23
C PRO A 41 9.86 11.51 21.46
N LEU A 42 9.95 10.81 20.33
CA LEU A 42 8.79 10.42 19.56
C LEU A 42 7.87 9.69 20.52
N ILE A 43 6.71 10.27 20.83
CA ILE A 43 5.66 9.54 21.53
C ILE A 43 5.42 8.32 20.67
N LYS A 44 5.74 7.13 21.20
CA LYS A 44 5.57 5.87 20.46
C LYS A 44 4.09 5.67 20.21
N SER A 45 3.63 6.12 19.06
CA SER A 45 2.27 5.84 18.59
C SER A 45 2.15 4.35 18.30
N LEU A 46 1.01 3.74 18.62
CA LEU A 46 0.68 2.38 18.18
C LEU A 46 0.46 2.29 16.66
N ALA A 47 0.18 3.42 16.01
CA ALA A 47 -0.03 3.51 14.58
C ALA A 47 0.87 4.60 13.96
N PRO A 48 2.22 4.46 13.98
CA PRO A 48 3.13 5.55 13.62
C PRO A 48 3.00 5.96 12.15
N HIS A 49 2.77 5.04 11.22
CA HIS A 49 2.54 5.35 9.81
C HIS A 49 1.24 6.13 9.61
N PHE A 50 0.16 5.73 10.30
CA PHE A 50 -1.10 6.47 10.29
C PHE A 50 -0.91 7.88 10.85
N THR A 51 -0.21 8.01 11.98
CA THR A 51 0.07 9.31 12.60
C THR A 51 0.84 10.24 11.66
N GLU A 52 1.83 9.71 10.94
CA GLU A 52 2.58 10.50 9.95
C GLU A 52 1.72 10.84 8.71
N TYR A 53 0.85 9.95 8.26
CA TYR A 53 -0.09 10.21 7.19
C TYR A 53 -1.10 11.30 7.61
N LEU A 54 -1.68 11.17 8.80
CA LEU A 54 -2.58 12.15 9.41
C LEU A 54 -1.91 13.51 9.60
N ARG A 55 -0.65 13.53 10.08
CA ARG A 55 0.08 14.79 10.28
C ARG A 55 0.22 15.59 8.98
N LYS A 56 0.51 14.94 7.86
CA LYS A 56 0.61 15.60 6.55
C LYS A 56 -0.73 16.18 6.10
N TRP A 57 -1.79 15.40 6.23
CA TRP A 57 -3.15 15.87 5.94
C TRP A 57 -3.55 17.04 6.86
N LEU A 58 -3.22 16.96 8.14
CA LEU A 58 -3.55 17.99 9.11
C LEU A 58 -2.81 19.32 8.85
N ILE A 59 -1.55 19.26 8.40
CA ILE A 59 -0.81 20.46 7.96
C ILE A 59 -1.55 21.14 6.81
N GLU A 60 -1.91 20.37 5.77
CA GLU A 60 -2.62 20.92 4.61
C GLU A 60 -4.00 21.51 5.00
N TRP A 61 -4.69 20.87 5.94
CA TRP A 61 -5.96 21.38 6.45
C TRP A 61 -5.76 22.67 7.27
N ALA A 62 -4.78 22.68 8.17
CA ALA A 62 -4.47 23.82 9.03
C ALA A 62 -4.04 25.04 8.21
N ASP A 63 -3.17 24.86 7.22
CA ASP A 63 -2.73 25.93 6.32
C ASP A 63 -3.90 26.59 5.54
N LYS A 64 -4.94 25.81 5.19
CA LYS A 64 -6.13 26.30 4.50
C LYS A 64 -7.14 27.00 5.42
N ASN A 65 -7.04 26.80 6.73
CA ASN A 65 -7.97 27.28 7.73
C ASN A 65 -7.33 28.24 8.74
N ASP A 66 -6.12 28.75 8.46
CA ASP A 66 -5.37 29.69 9.29
C ASP A 66 -5.02 29.18 10.71
N TYR A 67 -4.78 27.86 10.83
CA TYR A 67 -4.34 27.22 12.07
C TYR A 67 -2.85 26.79 12.00
N ASP A 68 -2.22 26.73 13.19
CA ASP A 68 -0.89 26.13 13.37
C ASP A 68 -1.00 24.86 14.23
N ILE A 69 -0.71 23.70 13.62
CA ILE A 69 -0.83 22.39 14.30
C ILE A 69 0.10 22.24 15.53
N TYR A 70 1.12 23.08 15.65
CA TYR A 70 2.07 23.05 16.75
C TYR A 70 1.80 24.09 17.85
N ALA A 71 1.04 25.17 17.53
CA ALA A 71 0.80 26.29 18.42
C ALA A 71 -0.63 26.34 18.97
N ASP A 72 -1.65 26.03 18.17
CA ASP A 72 -3.05 26.29 18.51
C ASP A 72 -3.69 25.23 19.42
N GLY A 73 -2.96 24.12 19.65
CA GLY A 73 -3.40 23.07 20.57
C GLY A 73 -4.66 22.35 20.11
N LEU A 74 -4.69 22.03 18.84
CA LEU A 74 -5.76 21.27 18.22
C LEU A 74 -5.88 19.86 18.80
N VAL A 75 -7.10 19.43 19.06
CA VAL A 75 -7.44 18.05 19.45
C VAL A 75 -8.12 17.38 18.28
N VAL A 76 -7.47 16.35 17.71
CA VAL A 76 -7.93 15.64 16.52
C VAL A 76 -8.53 14.29 16.94
N HIS A 77 -9.82 14.11 16.65
CA HIS A 77 -10.53 12.87 16.93
C HIS A 77 -10.49 11.98 15.68
N THR A 78 -9.75 10.89 15.79
CA THR A 78 -9.57 9.93 14.70
C THR A 78 -10.58 8.79 14.77
N THR A 79 -10.70 8.03 13.67
CA THR A 79 -11.59 6.87 13.55
C THR A 79 -10.93 5.56 13.96
N LEU A 80 -9.61 5.56 14.25
CA LEU A 80 -8.91 4.35 14.66
C LEU A 80 -9.53 3.75 15.93
N ASP A 81 -9.80 2.47 15.87
CA ASP A 81 -10.16 1.64 17.00
C ASP A 81 -8.90 1.07 17.63
N TRP A 82 -8.72 1.31 18.93
CA TRP A 82 -7.50 0.94 19.64
C TRP A 82 -7.30 -0.57 19.75
N ASP A 83 -8.38 -1.33 19.97
CA ASP A 83 -8.30 -2.78 20.13
C ASP A 83 -8.10 -3.46 18.77
N LEU A 84 -8.77 -2.99 17.73
CA LEU A 84 -8.53 -3.45 16.35
C LEU A 84 -7.12 -3.11 15.88
N GLN A 85 -6.61 -1.92 16.18
CA GLN A 85 -5.22 -1.55 15.85
C GLN A 85 -4.20 -2.48 16.50
N ARG A 86 -4.43 -2.83 17.76
CA ARG A 86 -3.56 -3.74 18.51
C ARG A 86 -3.62 -5.16 17.97
N ALA A 87 -4.83 -5.64 17.68
CA ALA A 87 -5.03 -6.95 17.05
C ALA A 87 -4.36 -7.03 15.68
N ALA A 88 -4.51 -5.99 14.84
CA ALA A 88 -3.87 -5.88 13.53
C ALA A 88 -2.33 -5.92 13.64
N GLN A 89 -1.75 -5.17 14.57
CA GLN A 89 -0.29 -5.16 14.77
C GLN A 89 0.24 -6.53 15.18
N LEU A 90 -0.47 -7.24 16.07
CA LEU A 90 -0.11 -8.59 16.47
C LEU A 90 -0.23 -9.60 15.32
N ALA A 91 -1.32 -9.54 14.55
CA ALA A 91 -1.55 -10.40 13.40
C ALA A 91 -0.48 -10.20 12.33
N VAL A 92 -0.18 -8.94 11.97
CA VAL A 92 0.90 -8.59 11.02
C VAL A 92 2.24 -9.11 11.50
N THR A 93 2.57 -8.93 12.79
CA THR A 93 3.86 -9.38 13.32
C THR A 93 4.00 -10.91 13.23
N ARG A 94 2.98 -11.66 13.65
CA ARG A 94 2.97 -13.13 13.61
C ARG A 94 3.05 -13.65 12.18
N GLN A 95 2.17 -13.16 11.31
CA GLN A 95 2.09 -13.64 9.94
C GLN A 95 3.33 -13.28 9.12
N ALA A 96 3.87 -12.08 9.31
CA ALA A 96 5.09 -11.68 8.62
C ALA A 96 6.32 -12.49 9.06
N GLN A 97 6.37 -13.00 10.31
CA GLN A 97 7.43 -13.93 10.72
C GLN A 97 7.31 -15.27 10.01
N ALA A 98 6.10 -15.81 9.91
CA ALA A 98 5.85 -17.06 9.20
C ALA A 98 6.19 -16.94 7.70
N LEU A 99 5.70 -15.89 7.04
CA LEU A 99 5.96 -15.63 5.64
C LEU A 99 7.44 -15.30 5.36
N GLN A 100 8.16 -14.69 6.31
CA GLN A 100 9.60 -14.49 6.18
C GLN A 100 10.34 -15.81 6.10
N ALA A 101 9.94 -16.83 6.88
CA ALA A 101 10.55 -18.15 6.80
C ALA A 101 10.29 -18.81 5.43
N VAL A 102 9.08 -18.66 4.90
CA VAL A 102 8.74 -19.11 3.55
C VAL A 102 9.65 -18.42 2.52
N ALA A 103 9.70 -17.10 2.52
CA ALA A 103 10.49 -16.31 1.58
C ALA A 103 11.99 -16.63 1.68
N ASP A 104 12.53 -16.75 2.88
CA ASP A 104 13.96 -17.09 3.11
C ASP A 104 14.35 -18.44 2.47
N VAL A 105 13.44 -19.42 2.52
CA VAL A 105 13.66 -20.76 1.98
C VAL A 105 13.45 -20.80 0.46
N GLU A 106 12.30 -20.30 0.00
CA GLU A 106 11.93 -20.32 -1.42
C GLU A 106 12.95 -19.56 -2.29
N TRP A 107 13.38 -18.38 -1.85
CA TRP A 107 14.37 -17.56 -2.54
C TRP A 107 15.82 -17.94 -2.20
N GLY A 108 15.99 -18.90 -1.29
CA GLY A 108 17.27 -19.50 -0.94
C GLY A 108 17.71 -20.61 -1.90
N SER A 109 16.81 -21.15 -2.72
CA SER A 109 17.06 -22.24 -3.67
C SER A 109 16.74 -21.84 -5.11
N ALA A 110 17.20 -22.65 -6.07
CA ALA A 110 16.84 -22.49 -7.48
C ALA A 110 15.42 -22.97 -7.82
N TYR A 111 14.76 -23.63 -6.89
CA TYR A 111 13.43 -24.18 -7.09
C TYR A 111 12.38 -23.06 -7.06
N ALA A 112 11.58 -22.98 -8.11
CA ALA A 112 10.56 -21.95 -8.27
C ALA A 112 9.16 -22.53 -7.97
N GLY A 113 8.87 -22.89 -6.73
CA GLY A 113 7.55 -23.39 -6.34
C GLY A 113 7.45 -23.60 -4.84
N LEU A 114 6.22 -23.66 -4.32
CA LEU A 114 5.97 -23.92 -2.92
C LEU A 114 6.44 -25.33 -2.55
N ILE A 115 7.39 -25.43 -1.63
CA ILE A 115 7.91 -26.71 -1.11
C ILE A 115 6.87 -27.39 -0.22
N SER A 116 6.07 -26.59 0.50
CA SER A 116 5.04 -27.08 1.42
C SER A 116 3.92 -26.07 1.61
N GLY A 117 2.71 -26.54 1.86
CA GLY A 117 1.58 -25.70 2.32
C GLY A 117 1.64 -25.33 3.81
N HIS A 118 2.61 -25.87 4.57
CA HIS A 118 2.68 -25.69 6.02
C HIS A 118 3.83 -24.77 6.46
N PRO A 119 3.55 -23.57 7.00
CA PRO A 119 4.58 -22.61 7.45
C PRO A 119 5.58 -23.18 8.45
N ALA A 120 5.17 -24.14 9.29
CA ALA A 120 6.03 -24.77 10.28
C ALA A 120 7.22 -25.54 9.64
N GLU A 121 7.01 -26.15 8.48
CA GLU A 121 8.07 -26.82 7.74
C GLU A 121 9.15 -25.85 7.26
N TYR A 122 8.74 -24.68 6.79
CA TYR A 122 9.66 -23.62 6.40
C TYR A 122 10.48 -23.09 7.59
N ALA A 123 9.88 -22.94 8.75
CA ALA A 123 10.57 -22.53 9.97
C ALA A 123 11.65 -23.54 10.38
N TYR A 124 11.43 -24.85 10.17
CA TYR A 124 12.42 -25.88 10.36
C TYR A 124 13.54 -25.83 9.31
N ARG A 125 13.20 -25.79 8.02
CA ARG A 125 14.15 -25.76 6.89
C ARG A 125 15.05 -24.51 6.92
N ARG A 126 14.52 -23.38 7.35
CA ARG A 126 15.25 -22.12 7.50
C ARG A 126 16.51 -22.24 8.36
N LYS A 127 16.52 -23.14 9.35
CA LYS A 127 17.67 -23.33 10.26
C LYS A 127 18.90 -23.86 9.55
N GLY A 128 18.73 -24.56 8.44
CA GLY A 128 19.82 -25.22 7.68
C GLY A 128 20.22 -24.49 6.41
N ILE A 129 19.63 -23.34 6.09
CA ILE A 129 19.90 -22.61 4.85
C ILE A 129 20.34 -21.17 5.11
N GLU A 130 21.00 -20.60 4.14
CA GLU A 130 21.28 -19.17 4.10
C GLU A 130 20.10 -18.44 3.43
N PRO A 131 19.38 -17.54 4.16
CA PRO A 131 18.19 -16.86 3.64
C PRO A 131 18.46 -16.14 2.31
N PHE A 132 17.59 -16.32 1.32
CA PHE A 132 17.69 -15.70 0.00
C PHE A 132 19.01 -15.99 -0.75
N ALA A 133 19.74 -17.05 -0.42
CA ALA A 133 21.08 -17.29 -0.97
C ALA A 133 21.11 -17.36 -2.49
N TYR A 134 20.16 -18.08 -3.11
CA TYR A 134 20.07 -18.20 -4.56
C TYR A 134 19.77 -16.85 -5.23
N PHE A 135 18.75 -16.14 -4.74
CA PHE A 135 18.40 -14.82 -5.25
C PHE A 135 19.59 -13.86 -5.17
N TRP A 136 20.25 -13.80 -4.01
CA TRP A 136 21.36 -12.89 -3.76
C TRP A 136 22.55 -13.15 -4.69
N LYS A 137 22.84 -14.42 -4.94
CA LYS A 137 23.92 -14.84 -5.83
C LYS A 137 23.65 -14.50 -7.30
N HIS A 138 22.40 -14.60 -7.75
CA HIS A 138 22.03 -14.45 -9.17
C HIS A 138 21.59 -13.03 -9.55
N ASN A 139 21.39 -12.12 -8.59
CA ASN A 139 20.99 -10.74 -8.83
C ASN A 139 22.09 -9.71 -8.48
N THR A 140 23.30 -9.96 -8.95
CA THR A 140 24.51 -9.18 -8.57
C THR A 140 24.38 -7.69 -8.88
N ARG A 141 23.75 -7.30 -9.99
CA ARG A 141 23.51 -5.88 -10.33
C ARG A 141 22.60 -5.21 -9.32
N LEU A 142 21.53 -5.88 -8.90
CA LEU A 142 20.61 -5.36 -7.89
C LEU A 142 21.29 -5.25 -6.53
N VAL A 143 22.15 -6.21 -6.19
CA VAL A 143 22.95 -6.18 -4.96
C VAL A 143 23.91 -4.98 -4.97
N ASP A 144 24.51 -4.63 -6.11
CA ASP A 144 25.33 -3.42 -6.23
C ASP A 144 24.52 -2.15 -5.98
N GLU A 145 23.30 -2.05 -6.51
CA GLU A 145 22.45 -0.92 -6.25
C GLU A 145 22.06 -0.82 -4.77
N PHE A 146 21.86 -1.96 -4.09
CA PHE A 146 21.65 -1.98 -2.65
C PHE A 146 22.87 -1.46 -1.88
N ILE A 147 24.08 -1.87 -2.27
CA ILE A 147 25.34 -1.37 -1.65
C ILE A 147 25.46 0.14 -1.85
N LYS A 148 25.23 0.67 -3.06
CA LYS A 148 25.29 2.09 -3.39
C LYS A 148 24.33 2.95 -2.56
N GLN A 149 23.20 2.39 -2.12
CA GLN A 149 22.21 3.08 -1.28
C GLN A 149 22.63 3.18 0.19
N THR A 150 23.69 2.49 0.63
CA THR A 150 24.09 2.47 2.04
C THR A 150 24.79 3.74 2.48
N PRO A 151 24.68 4.13 3.77
CA PRO A 151 25.45 5.24 4.32
C PRO A 151 26.97 5.03 4.22
N GLN A 152 27.44 3.79 4.37
CA GLN A 152 28.86 3.44 4.27
C GLN A 152 29.43 3.72 2.88
N PHE A 153 28.69 3.35 1.82
CA PHE A 153 29.09 3.65 0.44
C PHE A 153 29.17 5.16 0.20
N ARG A 154 28.12 5.89 0.62
CA ARG A 154 28.07 7.36 0.44
C ARG A 154 29.19 8.08 1.19
N ALA A 155 29.48 7.64 2.43
CA ALA A 155 30.55 8.21 3.24
C ALA A 155 31.95 7.97 2.60
N ALA A 156 32.19 6.77 2.07
CA ALA A 156 33.43 6.45 1.38
C ALA A 156 33.63 7.29 0.09
N LEU A 157 32.56 7.51 -0.70
CA LEU A 157 32.63 8.42 -1.84
C LEU A 157 32.91 9.87 -1.41
N ALA A 158 32.30 10.33 -0.34
CA ALA A 158 32.52 11.68 0.18
C ALA A 158 33.96 11.90 0.69
N SER A 159 34.66 10.81 1.08
CA SER A 159 36.09 10.85 1.44
C SER A 159 37.04 10.72 0.23
N GLY A 160 36.52 10.71 -1.00
CA GLY A 160 37.31 10.73 -2.23
C GLY A 160 37.68 9.33 -2.77
N GLN A 161 37.11 8.24 -2.22
CA GLN A 161 37.37 6.89 -2.74
C GLN A 161 36.61 6.65 -4.05
N SER A 162 37.15 5.81 -4.94
CA SER A 162 36.47 5.46 -6.17
C SER A 162 35.28 4.52 -5.94
N ALA A 163 34.19 4.72 -6.70
CA ALA A 163 32.99 3.91 -6.56
C ALA A 163 33.24 2.41 -6.79
N SER A 164 34.11 2.06 -7.72
CA SER A 164 34.47 0.67 -8.04
C SER A 164 35.24 0.01 -6.89
N GLU A 165 36.15 0.73 -6.27
CA GLU A 165 36.93 0.24 -5.15
C GLU A 165 36.05 0.05 -3.90
N VAL A 166 35.21 1.02 -3.57
CA VAL A 166 34.25 0.93 -2.46
C VAL A 166 33.32 -0.26 -2.63
N LEU A 167 32.77 -0.47 -3.84
CA LEU A 167 31.94 -1.65 -4.13
C LEU A 167 32.71 -2.95 -3.89
N ARG A 168 33.96 -3.04 -4.34
CA ARG A 168 34.80 -4.22 -4.16
C ARG A 168 35.06 -4.50 -2.67
N LEU A 169 35.40 -3.48 -1.91
CA LEU A 169 35.69 -3.59 -0.46
C LEU A 169 34.43 -4.00 0.33
N LEU A 170 33.29 -3.34 0.09
CA LEU A 170 32.03 -3.67 0.79
C LEU A 170 31.51 -5.06 0.42
N ARG A 171 31.71 -5.51 -0.82
CA ARG A 171 31.37 -6.90 -1.22
C ARG A 171 32.25 -7.95 -0.53
N ALA A 172 33.49 -7.63 -0.23
CA ALA A 172 34.41 -8.52 0.47
C ALA A 172 34.14 -8.58 1.99
N ASP A 173 33.42 -7.61 2.54
CA ASP A 173 33.04 -7.60 3.95
C ASP A 173 31.83 -8.50 4.21
N ASN A 174 32.11 -9.71 4.69
CA ASN A 174 31.08 -10.72 4.98
C ASN A 174 30.04 -10.27 6.03
N LYS A 175 30.45 -9.44 7.02
CA LYS A 175 29.55 -8.93 8.04
C LYS A 175 28.59 -7.91 7.42
N PHE A 176 29.13 -6.93 6.71
CA PHE A 176 28.36 -5.93 6.00
C PHE A 176 27.38 -6.58 5.02
N MET A 177 27.82 -7.53 4.20
CA MET A 177 26.97 -8.21 3.22
C MET A 177 25.84 -9.01 3.86
N ARG A 178 26.08 -9.65 5.01
CA ARG A 178 25.04 -10.34 5.78
C ARG A 178 23.99 -9.37 6.33
N GLU A 179 24.44 -8.27 6.96
CA GLU A 179 23.56 -7.25 7.49
C GLU A 179 22.73 -6.59 6.37
N LEU A 180 23.37 -6.25 5.25
CA LEU A 180 22.69 -5.71 4.08
C LEU A 180 21.63 -6.68 3.53
N ARG A 181 21.95 -7.97 3.40
CA ARG A 181 21.01 -8.98 2.93
C ARG A 181 19.80 -9.07 3.87
N ILE A 182 20.01 -9.19 5.17
CA ILE A 182 18.91 -9.22 6.15
C ILE A 182 18.02 -7.97 6.02
N ALA A 183 18.62 -6.80 5.86
CA ALA A 183 17.87 -5.55 5.73
C ALA A 183 17.06 -5.46 4.42
N LYS A 184 17.63 -5.93 3.29
CA LYS A 184 17.03 -5.82 1.95
C LYS A 184 16.09 -6.96 1.57
N THR A 185 16.16 -8.10 2.28
CA THR A 185 15.27 -9.25 2.08
C THR A 185 14.22 -9.40 3.17
N ARG A 186 14.13 -8.42 4.06
CA ARG A 186 13.07 -8.36 5.06
C ARG A 186 11.74 -8.13 4.36
N LEU A 187 10.81 -9.06 4.58
CA LEU A 187 9.46 -8.98 4.07
C LEU A 187 8.71 -7.86 4.81
N GLU A 188 8.14 -6.91 4.09
CA GLU A 188 7.27 -5.88 4.65
C GLU A 188 5.81 -6.16 4.32
N VAL A 189 4.91 -5.69 5.20
CA VAL A 189 3.48 -5.97 5.13
C VAL A 189 2.71 -4.70 5.46
N GLY A 190 1.76 -4.35 4.60
CA GLY A 190 0.72 -3.37 4.90
C GLY A 190 -0.56 -4.05 5.34
N PHE A 191 -1.26 -3.47 6.30
CA PHE A 191 -2.61 -3.88 6.71
C PHE A 191 -3.46 -2.65 6.99
N VAL A 192 -4.70 -2.66 6.52
CA VAL A 192 -5.70 -1.63 6.82
C VAL A 192 -7.08 -2.27 6.98
N ALA A 193 -7.84 -1.80 7.96
CA ALA A 193 -9.24 -2.16 8.14
C ALA A 193 -10.12 -0.91 7.99
N LEU A 194 -11.20 -1.05 7.24
CA LEU A 194 -12.17 -0.01 6.95
C LEU A 194 -13.58 -0.56 7.24
N ASP A 195 -14.40 0.26 7.90
CA ASP A 195 -15.83 -0.01 8.02
C ASP A 195 -16.53 0.45 6.74
N PRO A 196 -17.11 -0.47 5.96
CA PRO A 196 -17.72 -0.13 4.68
C PRO A 196 -18.98 0.74 4.81
N HIS A 197 -19.68 0.68 5.96
CA HIS A 197 -20.93 1.40 6.16
C HIS A 197 -20.75 2.89 6.41
N ASN A 198 -19.62 3.31 6.99
CA ASN A 198 -19.36 4.72 7.32
C ASN A 198 -18.01 5.23 6.79
N GLY A 199 -17.20 4.38 6.11
CA GLY A 199 -15.91 4.73 5.55
C GLY A 199 -14.78 4.89 6.59
N GLU A 200 -15.04 4.66 7.87
CA GLU A 200 -14.07 4.86 8.93
C GLU A 200 -12.89 3.89 8.86
N LEU A 201 -11.68 4.41 8.92
CA LEU A 201 -10.46 3.62 9.04
C LEU A 201 -10.30 3.16 10.49
N LYS A 202 -10.40 1.87 10.72
CA LYS A 202 -10.38 1.26 12.05
C LYS A 202 -9.01 0.79 12.50
N ALA A 203 -8.16 0.33 11.57
CA ALA A 203 -6.79 -0.06 11.86
C ALA A 203 -5.87 0.24 10.68
N TRP A 204 -4.59 0.55 10.97
CA TRP A 204 -3.58 0.88 9.98
C TRP A 204 -2.19 0.43 10.42
N VAL A 205 -1.63 -0.54 9.74
CA VAL A 205 -0.26 -1.01 9.95
C VAL A 205 0.51 -0.79 8.65
N GLY A 206 1.33 0.24 8.57
CA GLY A 206 2.04 0.61 7.34
C GLY A 206 3.30 -0.19 7.08
N ALA A 207 3.91 -0.81 8.11
CA ALA A 207 5.01 -1.77 8.02
C ALA A 207 5.13 -2.55 9.33
N ARG A 208 5.96 -3.59 9.35
CA ARG A 208 6.19 -4.43 10.54
C ARG A 208 6.81 -3.66 11.72
N ASP A 209 7.64 -2.67 11.43
CA ASP A 209 8.43 -1.92 12.40
C ASP A 209 8.80 -0.55 11.81
N TYR A 210 8.21 0.50 12.35
CA TYR A 210 8.39 1.86 11.85
C TYR A 210 9.84 2.36 11.95
N ASP A 211 10.58 1.94 12.97
CA ASP A 211 11.96 2.37 13.16
C ASP A 211 12.90 1.79 12.09
N LYS A 212 12.52 0.65 11.49
CA LYS A 212 13.27 0.00 10.42
C LYS A 212 12.75 0.35 9.03
N ASP A 213 11.45 0.55 8.90
CA ASP A 213 10.82 0.97 7.65
C ASP A 213 9.71 1.99 7.92
N ALA A 214 10.04 3.25 7.73
CA ALA A 214 9.09 4.35 7.80
C ALA A 214 8.27 4.53 6.50
N TYR A 215 8.52 3.68 5.48
CA TYR A 215 7.74 3.70 4.25
C TYR A 215 6.37 3.06 4.48
N ASP A 216 5.31 3.79 4.16
CA ASP A 216 3.94 3.35 4.40
C ASP A 216 3.45 2.44 3.27
N HIS A 217 3.30 1.15 3.55
CA HIS A 217 2.82 0.15 2.59
C HIS A 217 1.29 0.15 2.42
N VAL A 218 0.56 0.98 3.17
CA VAL A 218 -0.89 1.14 3.00
C VAL A 218 -1.22 2.20 1.96
N ALA A 219 -0.68 3.42 2.11
CA ALA A 219 -1.09 4.56 1.29
C ALA A 219 -0.05 5.00 0.25
N ARG A 220 1.20 4.50 0.31
CA ARG A 220 2.29 4.94 -0.57
C ARG A 220 2.84 3.85 -1.47
N ALA A 221 2.89 2.61 -0.98
CA ALA A 221 3.36 1.49 -1.79
C ALA A 221 2.33 1.18 -2.87
N GLN A 222 2.74 1.30 -4.13
CA GLN A 222 1.95 0.86 -5.27
C GLN A 222 2.45 -0.52 -5.70
N ARG A 223 1.52 -1.47 -5.83
CA ARG A 223 1.78 -2.86 -6.25
C ARG A 223 0.71 -3.29 -7.23
N GLN A 224 1.08 -4.18 -8.14
CA GLN A 224 0.11 -4.85 -9.01
C GLN A 224 -0.84 -5.68 -8.16
N PRO A 225 -2.16 -5.39 -8.17
CA PRO A 225 -3.14 -6.14 -7.38
C PRO A 225 -3.33 -7.57 -7.88
N GLY A 226 -2.91 -7.86 -9.10
CA GLY A 226 -3.09 -9.19 -9.69
C GLY A 226 -4.56 -9.58 -9.77
N SER A 227 -4.88 -10.84 -9.51
CA SER A 227 -6.25 -11.37 -9.58
C SER A 227 -7.26 -10.71 -8.64
N THR A 228 -6.81 -9.95 -7.63
CA THR A 228 -7.75 -9.17 -6.81
C THR A 228 -8.39 -8.01 -7.58
N PHE A 229 -7.91 -7.71 -8.79
CA PHE A 229 -8.55 -6.74 -9.69
C PHE A 229 -9.73 -7.32 -10.47
N LYS A 230 -9.86 -8.64 -10.57
CA LYS A 230 -10.92 -9.31 -11.37
C LYS A 230 -12.35 -8.89 -11.02
N PRO A 231 -12.75 -8.67 -9.74
CA PRO A 231 -14.10 -8.23 -9.42
C PRO A 231 -14.55 -6.97 -10.17
N PHE A 232 -13.63 -6.05 -10.52
CA PHE A 232 -13.98 -4.87 -11.32
C PHE A 232 -14.36 -5.23 -12.75
N VAL A 233 -13.71 -6.22 -13.35
CA VAL A 233 -14.02 -6.73 -14.70
C VAL A 233 -15.40 -7.38 -14.70
N TYR A 234 -15.68 -8.23 -13.72
CA TYR A 234 -16.97 -8.91 -13.59
C TYR A 234 -18.09 -7.94 -13.22
N GLY A 235 -17.83 -6.97 -12.34
CA GLY A 235 -18.79 -5.90 -12.03
C GLY A 235 -19.17 -5.09 -13.27
N ALA A 236 -18.20 -4.69 -14.09
CA ALA A 236 -18.46 -3.98 -15.34
C ALA A 236 -19.20 -4.85 -16.38
N ALA A 237 -18.94 -6.16 -16.39
CA ALA A 237 -19.69 -7.10 -17.24
C ALA A 237 -21.15 -7.21 -16.81
N LEU A 238 -21.41 -7.37 -15.52
CA LEU A 238 -22.78 -7.41 -14.96
C LEU A 238 -23.54 -6.10 -15.26
N GLN A 239 -22.89 -4.92 -15.19
CA GLN A 239 -23.49 -3.64 -15.61
C GLN A 239 -23.89 -3.63 -17.10
N ARG A 240 -23.19 -4.39 -17.94
CA ARG A 240 -23.51 -4.54 -19.38
C ARG A 240 -24.54 -5.60 -19.69
N GLY A 241 -25.11 -6.22 -18.68
CA GLY A 241 -26.17 -7.23 -18.84
C GLY A 241 -25.67 -8.67 -18.96
N PHE A 242 -24.36 -8.91 -18.76
CA PHE A 242 -23.88 -10.29 -18.62
C PHE A 242 -24.47 -10.94 -17.36
N SER A 243 -24.63 -12.26 -17.40
CA SER A 243 -25.10 -13.07 -16.29
C SER A 243 -23.96 -13.91 -15.70
N PRO A 244 -23.97 -14.24 -14.41
CA PRO A 244 -23.02 -15.19 -13.81
C PRO A 244 -23.01 -16.57 -14.53
N GLU A 245 -24.14 -16.95 -15.15
CA GLU A 245 -24.35 -18.21 -15.85
C GLU A 245 -23.85 -18.17 -17.31
N ASP A 246 -23.58 -16.98 -17.88
CA ASP A 246 -23.03 -16.88 -19.23
C ASP A 246 -21.70 -17.61 -19.31
N THR A 247 -21.46 -18.31 -20.43
CA THR A 247 -20.26 -19.14 -20.59
C THR A 247 -19.27 -18.53 -21.57
N LEU A 248 -17.99 -18.84 -21.32
CA LEU A 248 -16.87 -18.58 -22.23
C LEU A 248 -15.97 -19.80 -22.25
N PRO A 249 -15.32 -20.10 -23.39
CA PRO A 249 -14.40 -21.23 -23.49
C PRO A 249 -13.11 -20.96 -22.72
N ASP A 250 -12.69 -21.91 -21.89
CA ASP A 250 -11.40 -21.89 -21.18
C ASP A 250 -10.30 -22.45 -22.09
N VAL A 251 -9.88 -21.65 -23.07
CA VAL A 251 -8.88 -22.00 -24.10
C VAL A 251 -7.75 -20.97 -24.12
N PRO A 252 -6.58 -21.30 -24.69
CA PRO A 252 -5.49 -20.34 -24.87
C PRO A 252 -5.97 -19.11 -25.66
N ILE A 253 -5.56 -17.93 -25.22
CA ILE A 253 -5.96 -16.65 -25.82
C ILE A 253 -4.72 -15.94 -26.37
N GLU A 254 -4.90 -15.33 -27.52
CA GLU A 254 -3.93 -14.47 -28.16
C GLU A 254 -4.57 -13.09 -28.40
N ILE A 255 -3.92 -12.04 -27.90
CA ILE A 255 -4.36 -10.65 -28.08
C ILE A 255 -3.32 -9.91 -28.90
N PRO A 256 -3.66 -9.45 -30.11
CA PRO A 256 -2.77 -8.60 -30.90
C PRO A 256 -2.54 -7.25 -30.19
N LEU A 257 -1.27 -6.86 -30.02
CA LEU A 257 -0.87 -5.59 -29.43
C LEU A 257 -0.54 -4.52 -30.48
N GLY A 258 -0.55 -4.88 -31.75
CA GLY A 258 -0.06 -4.06 -32.86
C GLY A 258 1.41 -4.36 -33.20
N GLY A 259 1.87 -3.90 -34.38
CA GLY A 259 3.25 -4.14 -34.82
C GLY A 259 3.66 -5.62 -34.99
N GLY A 260 2.71 -6.54 -35.00
CA GLY A 260 2.98 -7.99 -35.07
C GLY A 260 3.22 -8.67 -33.71
N GLU A 261 3.18 -7.92 -32.63
CA GLU A 261 3.29 -8.48 -31.28
C GLU A 261 1.95 -9.06 -30.82
N VAL A 262 2.03 -10.19 -30.09
CA VAL A 262 0.87 -10.89 -29.54
C VAL A 262 1.10 -11.14 -28.05
N TRP A 263 0.14 -10.71 -27.24
CA TRP A 263 0.14 -11.01 -25.81
C TRP A 263 -0.65 -12.30 -25.53
N ARG A 264 -0.01 -13.20 -24.78
CA ARG A 264 -0.59 -14.46 -24.32
C ARG A 264 -0.63 -14.45 -22.80
N PRO A 265 -1.82 -14.31 -22.16
CA PRO A 265 -1.91 -14.36 -20.71
C PRO A 265 -1.51 -15.76 -20.20
N ALA A 266 -0.62 -15.79 -19.20
CA ALA A 266 -0.22 -17.05 -18.58
C ALA A 266 -1.41 -17.68 -17.84
N GLN A 267 -1.64 -18.96 -18.07
CA GLN A 267 -2.63 -19.78 -17.36
C GLN A 267 -2.14 -21.21 -17.29
N ALA A 268 -2.01 -21.77 -16.07
CA ALA A 268 -1.49 -23.12 -15.88
C ALA A 268 -2.53 -24.22 -16.18
N ASP A 269 -3.79 -23.98 -15.81
CA ASP A 269 -4.83 -25.02 -15.78
C ASP A 269 -5.95 -24.72 -16.79
N ILE A 270 -5.62 -24.81 -18.08
CA ILE A 270 -6.61 -24.66 -19.17
C ILE A 270 -7.37 -25.97 -19.32
N THR A 271 -8.71 -25.89 -19.22
CA THR A 271 -9.57 -27.08 -19.23
C THR A 271 -10.09 -27.44 -20.62
N GLY A 272 -10.11 -26.49 -21.55
CA GLY A 272 -10.68 -26.65 -22.88
C GLY A 272 -12.23 -26.66 -22.92
N ARG A 273 -12.91 -26.57 -21.77
CA ARG A 273 -14.36 -26.59 -21.65
C ARG A 273 -14.97 -25.20 -21.58
N GLU A 274 -16.26 -25.10 -21.85
CA GLU A 274 -17.06 -23.94 -21.50
C GLU A 274 -17.10 -23.78 -19.96
N MET A 275 -16.89 -22.56 -19.48
CA MET A 275 -16.99 -22.23 -18.07
C MET A 275 -17.91 -21.03 -17.90
N THR A 276 -18.73 -21.06 -16.85
CA THR A 276 -19.55 -19.91 -16.48
C THR A 276 -18.69 -18.76 -16.00
N LEU A 277 -19.21 -17.54 -16.06
CA LEU A 277 -18.50 -16.37 -15.49
C LEU A 277 -18.29 -16.54 -13.97
N ALA A 278 -19.25 -17.15 -13.26
CA ALA A 278 -19.11 -17.47 -11.85
C ALA A 278 -17.93 -18.41 -11.59
N GLU A 279 -17.82 -19.53 -12.33
CA GLU A 279 -16.66 -20.44 -12.27
C GLU A 279 -15.34 -19.69 -12.63
N GLY A 280 -15.37 -18.84 -13.67
CA GLY A 280 -14.21 -18.05 -14.10
C GLY A 280 -13.65 -17.16 -13.00
N LEU A 281 -14.52 -16.57 -12.18
CA LEU A 281 -14.12 -15.79 -11.01
C LEU A 281 -13.68 -16.70 -9.86
N ALA A 282 -14.45 -17.73 -9.51
CA ALA A 282 -14.19 -18.65 -8.40
C ALA A 282 -12.82 -19.32 -8.52
N TYR A 283 -12.50 -19.83 -9.72
CA TYR A 283 -11.21 -20.47 -10.01
C TYR A 283 -10.15 -19.51 -10.55
N SER A 284 -10.43 -18.20 -10.54
CA SER A 284 -9.49 -17.15 -10.95
C SER A 284 -8.91 -17.36 -12.37
N LYS A 285 -9.74 -17.76 -13.34
CA LYS A 285 -9.32 -18.06 -14.70
C LYS A 285 -8.93 -16.79 -15.47
N ASN A 286 -7.68 -16.71 -15.91
CA ASN A 286 -7.19 -15.59 -16.70
C ASN A 286 -7.81 -15.58 -18.09
N THR A 287 -7.97 -16.75 -18.70
CA THR A 287 -8.60 -16.96 -20.00
C THR A 287 -10.00 -16.35 -20.05
N ILE A 288 -10.84 -16.63 -19.06
CA ILE A 288 -12.21 -16.11 -18.97
C ILE A 288 -12.19 -14.61 -18.74
N THR A 289 -11.39 -14.12 -17.78
CA THR A 289 -11.36 -12.71 -17.41
C THR A 289 -10.85 -11.82 -18.55
N VAL A 290 -9.86 -12.29 -19.31
CA VAL A 290 -9.31 -11.54 -20.45
C VAL A 290 -10.27 -11.50 -21.63
N GLN A 291 -11.00 -12.58 -21.93
CA GLN A 291 -12.10 -12.54 -22.90
C GLN A 291 -13.20 -11.56 -22.46
N LEU A 292 -13.49 -11.54 -21.17
CA LEU A 292 -14.55 -10.68 -20.63
C LEU A 292 -14.19 -9.19 -20.76
N ILE A 293 -12.97 -8.78 -20.42
CA ILE A 293 -12.56 -7.36 -20.57
C ILE A 293 -12.55 -6.91 -22.04
N GLN A 294 -12.25 -7.80 -22.99
CA GLN A 294 -12.35 -7.49 -24.43
C GLN A 294 -13.80 -7.21 -24.86
N LYS A 295 -14.77 -7.94 -24.30
CA LYS A 295 -16.20 -7.75 -24.57
C LYS A 295 -16.76 -6.50 -23.88
N VAL A 296 -16.27 -6.18 -22.69
CA VAL A 296 -16.73 -5.07 -21.85
C VAL A 296 -16.08 -3.75 -22.25
N GLY A 297 -14.80 -3.77 -22.55
CA GLY A 297 -13.93 -2.62 -22.78
C GLY A 297 -13.09 -2.26 -21.55
N ALA A 298 -11.78 -2.10 -21.75
CA ALA A 298 -10.84 -1.82 -20.67
C ALA A 298 -11.07 -0.45 -20.00
N ASP A 299 -11.52 0.55 -20.78
CA ASP A 299 -11.85 1.89 -20.27
C ASP A 299 -12.99 1.81 -19.24
N ARG A 300 -14.06 1.07 -19.54
CA ARG A 300 -15.20 0.90 -18.61
C ARG A 300 -14.80 0.22 -17.30
N VAL A 301 -13.92 -0.77 -17.40
CA VAL A 301 -13.38 -1.45 -16.21
C VAL A 301 -12.55 -0.50 -15.38
N ALA A 302 -11.71 0.32 -16.01
CA ALA A 302 -10.91 1.33 -15.33
C ALA A 302 -11.78 2.41 -14.68
N ASP A 303 -12.85 2.85 -15.37
CA ASP A 303 -13.78 3.86 -14.85
C ASP A 303 -14.55 3.31 -13.63
N LEU A 304 -15.09 2.09 -13.73
CA LEU A 304 -15.74 1.45 -12.59
C LEU A 304 -14.79 1.30 -11.39
N ALA A 305 -13.54 0.86 -11.62
CA ALA A 305 -12.57 0.75 -10.54
C ALA A 305 -12.30 2.11 -9.86
N ARG A 306 -12.25 3.22 -10.63
CA ARG A 306 -12.13 4.58 -10.09
C ARG A 306 -13.35 5.00 -9.28
N GLU A 307 -14.55 4.76 -9.78
CA GLU A 307 -15.80 5.04 -9.09
C GLU A 307 -15.93 4.27 -7.78
N MET A 308 -15.40 3.05 -7.75
CA MET A 308 -15.38 2.22 -6.55
C MET A 308 -14.30 2.61 -5.52
N GLY A 309 -13.29 3.43 -5.89
CA GLY A 309 -12.28 3.90 -4.94
C GLY A 309 -10.83 3.79 -5.39
N VAL A 310 -10.52 3.19 -6.55
CA VAL A 310 -9.16 3.18 -7.13
C VAL A 310 -8.95 4.48 -7.92
N ASN A 311 -8.86 5.61 -7.23
CA ASN A 311 -8.98 6.94 -7.83
C ASN A 311 -7.74 7.84 -7.70
N ARG A 312 -6.65 7.35 -7.09
CA ARG A 312 -5.37 8.06 -6.96
C ARG A 312 -4.28 7.48 -7.86
N SER A 313 -4.30 6.16 -8.04
CA SER A 313 -3.36 5.45 -8.90
C SER A 313 -3.78 5.54 -10.36
N LYS A 314 -2.79 5.55 -11.25
CA LYS A 314 -3.04 5.52 -12.69
C LYS A 314 -3.43 4.10 -13.11
N LEU A 315 -4.59 3.96 -13.72
CA LEU A 315 -5.02 2.72 -14.37
C LEU A 315 -4.80 2.84 -15.87
N ASP A 316 -4.00 1.95 -16.43
CA ASP A 316 -3.80 1.87 -17.87
C ASP A 316 -4.92 0.99 -18.47
N ALA A 317 -5.77 1.59 -19.28
CA ALA A 317 -6.95 0.93 -19.87
C ALA A 317 -6.56 0.05 -21.07
N VAL A 318 -5.85 -1.03 -20.78
CA VAL A 318 -5.39 -2.04 -21.75
C VAL A 318 -5.88 -3.43 -21.34
N PRO A 319 -5.92 -4.42 -22.25
CA PRO A 319 -6.45 -5.76 -21.94
C PRO A 319 -5.80 -6.42 -20.71
N SER A 320 -4.52 -6.18 -20.45
CA SER A 320 -3.81 -6.73 -19.28
C SER A 320 -4.29 -6.16 -17.95
N LEU A 321 -5.07 -5.05 -17.94
CA LEU A 321 -5.71 -4.52 -16.74
C LEU A 321 -6.62 -5.59 -16.09
N ALA A 322 -7.22 -6.49 -16.89
CA ALA A 322 -7.99 -7.62 -16.41
C ALA A 322 -7.25 -8.47 -15.36
N LEU A 323 -5.93 -8.52 -15.45
CA LEU A 323 -5.06 -9.28 -14.57
C LEU A 323 -4.38 -8.41 -13.49
N GLY A 324 -4.84 -7.17 -13.34
CA GLY A 324 -4.33 -6.25 -12.32
C GLY A 324 -2.88 -5.82 -12.54
N THR A 325 -2.50 -5.49 -13.77
CA THR A 325 -1.13 -5.06 -14.10
C THR A 325 -0.83 -3.62 -13.71
N SER A 326 -1.84 -2.76 -13.55
CA SER A 326 -1.64 -1.37 -13.10
C SER A 326 -1.38 -1.34 -11.58
N PRO A 327 -0.24 -0.74 -11.14
CA PRO A 327 0.06 -0.67 -9.72
C PRO A 327 -0.89 0.28 -8.97
N VAL A 328 -1.43 -0.18 -7.84
CA VAL A 328 -2.36 0.57 -6.98
C VAL A 328 -1.95 0.46 -5.51
N THR A 329 -2.48 1.33 -4.65
CA THR A 329 -2.24 1.26 -3.22
C THR A 329 -3.19 0.28 -2.53
N LEU A 330 -2.76 -0.25 -1.37
CA LEU A 330 -3.61 -1.12 -0.54
C LEU A 330 -4.86 -0.38 -0.07
N LEU A 331 -4.73 0.90 0.31
CA LEU A 331 -5.86 1.72 0.75
C LEU A 331 -6.95 1.83 -0.32
N GLU A 332 -6.55 2.02 -1.59
CA GLU A 332 -7.49 2.09 -2.72
C GLU A 332 -8.21 0.76 -2.92
N MET A 333 -7.47 -0.36 -2.88
CA MET A 333 -8.07 -1.69 -3.03
C MET A 333 -9.06 -1.99 -1.90
N VAL A 334 -8.70 -1.74 -0.64
CA VAL A 334 -9.60 -1.94 0.50
C VAL A 334 -10.82 -1.04 0.42
N SER A 335 -10.66 0.22 -0.02
CA SER A 335 -11.76 1.15 -0.24
C SER A 335 -12.73 0.63 -1.32
N ALA A 336 -12.20 0.14 -2.44
CA ALA A 336 -13.00 -0.40 -3.54
C ALA A 336 -13.75 -1.69 -3.16
N TYR A 337 -13.11 -2.57 -2.38
CA TYR A 337 -13.79 -3.74 -1.81
C TYR A 337 -14.83 -3.34 -0.76
N GLY A 338 -14.59 -2.25 -0.01
CA GLY A 338 -15.58 -1.64 0.87
C GLY A 338 -16.84 -1.20 0.12
N THR A 339 -16.68 -0.68 -1.11
CA THR A 339 -17.81 -0.33 -1.99
C THR A 339 -18.65 -1.55 -2.34
N ILE A 340 -18.03 -2.69 -2.66
CA ILE A 340 -18.74 -3.95 -2.91
C ILE A 340 -19.47 -4.39 -1.63
N ALA A 341 -18.79 -4.40 -0.49
CA ALA A 341 -19.36 -4.80 0.79
C ALA A 341 -20.51 -3.88 1.26
N ASN A 342 -20.54 -2.64 0.78
CA ASN A 342 -21.57 -1.63 1.11
C ASN A 342 -22.66 -1.50 0.01
N GLY A 343 -22.98 -2.58 -0.67
CA GLY A 343 -24.08 -2.59 -1.65
C GLY A 343 -23.84 -1.75 -2.91
N GLY A 344 -22.58 -1.48 -3.25
CA GLY A 344 -22.19 -0.66 -4.41
C GLY A 344 -22.03 0.83 -4.13
N ILE A 345 -22.21 1.23 -2.88
CA ILE A 345 -22.05 2.64 -2.44
C ILE A 345 -20.61 2.89 -1.99
N TYR A 346 -19.87 3.66 -2.77
CA TYR A 346 -18.54 4.15 -2.41
C TYR A 346 -18.63 5.19 -1.30
N ARG A 347 -17.75 5.06 -0.32
CA ARG A 347 -17.50 6.06 0.72
C ARG A 347 -16.02 6.38 0.78
N THR A 348 -15.68 7.69 0.75
CA THR A 348 -14.27 8.07 0.89
C THR A 348 -13.74 7.64 2.26
N PRO A 349 -12.54 7.03 2.33
CA PRO A 349 -11.96 6.67 3.62
C PRO A 349 -11.88 7.85 4.58
N LEU A 350 -12.45 7.70 5.76
CA LEU A 350 -12.51 8.71 6.82
C LEU A 350 -11.51 8.36 7.92
N MET A 351 -10.57 9.26 8.21
CA MET A 351 -9.58 9.10 9.28
C MET A 351 -9.78 10.05 10.46
N VAL A 352 -10.52 11.12 10.26
CA VAL A 352 -10.81 12.15 11.27
C VAL A 352 -12.30 12.45 11.25
N THR A 353 -12.97 12.43 12.41
CA THR A 353 -14.38 12.78 12.56
C THR A 353 -14.56 14.23 12.92
N ARG A 354 -13.65 14.80 13.74
CA ARG A 354 -13.72 16.20 14.16
C ARG A 354 -12.37 16.73 14.64
N ILE A 355 -12.23 18.03 14.59
CA ILE A 355 -11.16 18.78 15.24
C ILE A 355 -11.80 19.74 16.23
N SER A 356 -11.24 19.83 17.44
CA SER A 356 -11.65 20.77 18.47
C SER A 356 -10.43 21.53 19.03
N ASP A 357 -10.70 22.64 19.73
CA ASP A 357 -9.71 23.35 20.53
C ASP A 357 -9.46 22.65 21.88
N ARG A 358 -8.55 23.17 22.68
CA ARG A 358 -8.22 22.66 24.03
C ARG A 358 -9.39 22.77 25.02
N LYS A 359 -10.39 23.64 24.74
CA LYS A 359 -11.58 23.82 25.57
C LYS A 359 -12.72 22.88 25.16
N GLY A 360 -12.53 22.11 24.09
CA GLY A 360 -13.53 21.18 23.57
C GLY A 360 -14.48 21.82 22.55
N ASN A 361 -14.32 23.09 22.17
CA ASN A 361 -15.13 23.70 21.13
C ASN A 361 -14.80 23.06 19.77
N ILE A 362 -15.82 22.65 19.04
CA ILE A 362 -15.65 22.01 17.73
C ILE A 362 -15.29 23.08 16.70
N ILE A 363 -14.14 22.88 16.05
CA ILE A 363 -13.63 23.72 14.96
C ILE A 363 -14.11 23.18 13.60
N ALA A 364 -14.04 21.86 13.39
CA ALA A 364 -14.44 21.22 12.16
C ALA A 364 -15.02 19.82 12.40
N ARG A 365 -15.96 19.41 11.53
CA ARG A 365 -16.50 18.04 11.44
C ARG A 365 -16.24 17.51 10.04
N PHE A 366 -16.02 16.20 9.95
CA PHE A 366 -15.73 15.53 8.69
C PHE A 366 -16.66 14.34 8.53
N GLU A 367 -17.15 14.16 7.32
CA GLU A 367 -17.99 13.06 6.90
C GLU A 367 -17.46 12.50 5.57
N PRO A 368 -17.64 11.21 5.29
CA PRO A 368 -17.22 10.64 4.02
C PRO A 368 -18.10 11.18 2.88
N LYS A 369 -17.50 11.47 1.75
CA LYS A 369 -18.26 11.68 0.52
C LYS A 369 -18.77 10.32 0.04
N THR A 370 -20.00 10.29 -0.45
CA THR A 370 -20.68 9.09 -0.92
C THR A 370 -21.08 9.22 -2.37
N SER A 371 -20.95 8.11 -3.13
CA SER A 371 -21.49 7.99 -4.49
C SER A 371 -21.85 6.54 -4.77
N GLU A 372 -22.86 6.32 -5.60
CA GLU A 372 -23.20 4.99 -6.11
C GLU A 372 -22.25 4.68 -7.28
N ALA A 373 -21.50 3.57 -7.17
CA ALA A 373 -20.64 3.04 -8.23
C ALA A 373 -21.29 1.84 -8.94
N LEU A 374 -22.04 1.04 -8.21
CA LEU A 374 -22.81 -0.10 -8.71
C LEU A 374 -24.21 -0.08 -8.08
N SER A 375 -25.23 -0.48 -8.84
CA SER A 375 -26.54 -0.70 -8.23
C SER A 375 -26.51 -1.89 -7.26
N GLU A 376 -27.32 -1.85 -6.22
CA GLU A 376 -27.41 -2.92 -5.22
C GLU A 376 -27.63 -4.29 -5.86
N LYS A 377 -28.52 -4.38 -6.85
CA LYS A 377 -28.81 -5.63 -7.58
C LYS A 377 -27.57 -6.22 -8.25
N ILE A 378 -26.74 -5.39 -8.89
CA ILE A 378 -25.49 -5.82 -9.54
C ILE A 378 -24.46 -6.22 -8.50
N THR A 379 -24.36 -5.44 -7.44
CA THR A 379 -23.42 -5.70 -6.34
C THR A 379 -23.73 -7.03 -5.64
N MET A 380 -24.98 -7.33 -5.39
CA MET A 380 -25.37 -8.61 -4.78
C MET A 380 -24.98 -9.81 -5.67
N ARG A 381 -25.18 -9.72 -6.99
CA ARG A 381 -24.73 -10.76 -7.93
C ARG A 381 -23.20 -10.91 -7.92
N LEU A 382 -22.47 -9.79 -7.90
CA LEU A 382 -21.00 -9.81 -7.80
C LEU A 382 -20.54 -10.45 -6.49
N LEU A 383 -21.18 -10.13 -5.35
CA LEU A 383 -20.89 -10.73 -4.06
C LEU A 383 -21.12 -12.24 -4.05
N ASP A 384 -22.22 -12.71 -4.66
CA ASP A 384 -22.50 -14.13 -4.77
C ASP A 384 -21.43 -14.87 -5.59
N MET A 385 -20.98 -14.28 -6.71
CA MET A 385 -19.84 -14.81 -7.46
C MET A 385 -18.54 -14.82 -6.63
N MET A 386 -18.29 -13.76 -5.85
CA MET A 386 -17.10 -13.69 -4.97
C MET A 386 -17.16 -14.69 -3.82
N ARG A 387 -18.36 -15.05 -3.32
CA ARG A 387 -18.52 -16.14 -2.33
C ARG A 387 -18.06 -17.47 -2.89
N GLY A 388 -18.32 -17.76 -4.16
CA GLY A 388 -17.82 -18.95 -4.85
C GLY A 388 -16.29 -19.09 -4.76
N VAL A 389 -15.55 -17.99 -4.72
CA VAL A 389 -14.07 -18.03 -4.53
C VAL A 389 -13.71 -18.72 -3.23
N VAL A 390 -14.46 -18.47 -2.13
CA VAL A 390 -14.20 -19.00 -0.79
C VAL A 390 -14.92 -20.34 -0.56
N ASP A 391 -16.08 -20.55 -1.18
CA ASP A 391 -16.88 -21.77 -0.98
C ASP A 391 -16.29 -22.97 -1.72
N GLU A 392 -15.81 -22.78 -2.96
CA GLU A 392 -15.34 -23.87 -3.81
C GLU A 392 -14.05 -23.55 -4.60
N GLY A 393 -13.69 -22.25 -4.68
CA GLY A 393 -12.61 -21.78 -5.53
C GLY A 393 -11.25 -21.69 -4.83
N THR A 394 -10.41 -20.75 -5.32
CA THR A 394 -9.03 -20.58 -4.89
C THR A 394 -8.87 -20.12 -3.43
N GLY A 395 -9.93 -19.58 -2.82
CA GLY A 395 -9.99 -19.17 -1.41
C GLY A 395 -10.52 -20.21 -0.44
N ARG A 396 -10.85 -21.42 -0.89
CA ARG A 396 -11.48 -22.46 -0.06
C ARG A 396 -10.70 -22.80 1.22
N GLY A 397 -9.37 -22.68 1.16
CA GLY A 397 -8.52 -22.89 2.34
C GLY A 397 -8.88 -22.04 3.56
N VAL A 398 -9.57 -20.91 3.38
CA VAL A 398 -10.06 -20.09 4.49
C VAL A 398 -11.15 -20.82 5.27
N ARG A 399 -12.10 -21.47 4.56
CA ARG A 399 -13.14 -22.29 5.20
C ARG A 399 -12.55 -23.48 5.93
N ASP A 400 -11.64 -24.20 5.25
CA ASP A 400 -11.02 -25.42 5.80
C ASP A 400 -10.16 -25.11 7.04
N MET A 401 -9.48 -23.95 7.07
CA MET A 401 -8.57 -23.57 8.15
C MET A 401 -9.26 -22.95 9.36
N PHE A 402 -10.31 -22.16 9.14
CA PHE A 402 -10.96 -21.36 10.19
C PHE A 402 -12.37 -21.83 10.56
N GLY A 403 -12.96 -22.78 9.81
CA GLY A 403 -14.28 -23.33 10.08
C GLY A 403 -15.42 -22.32 9.91
N ILE A 404 -15.27 -21.34 9.03
CA ILE A 404 -16.23 -20.26 8.76
C ILE A 404 -16.95 -20.44 7.42
#